data_22423e5bcd292c32ea5a0acf3ded23a8
#
_entry.id   22423e5bcd292c32ea5a0acf3ded23a8
#
_cell.length_a   1.000
_cell.length_b   1.000
_cell.length_c   1.000
_cell.angle_alpha   90.00
_cell.angle_beta   90.00
_cell.angle_gamma   90.00
#
_symmetry.space_group_name_H-M   'P 1'
#
loop_
_entity.id
_entity.type
_entity.pdbx_description
1 polymer ?
#
loop_
_entity_poly.entity_id
_entity_poly.type
_entity_poly.pdbx_seq_one_letter_code
_entity_poly.pdbx_strand_id
1 'polypeptide(L)'
;AFTDLESVKRLSGLEAQGYQVRLKDPWRAREVGWALAGRRFFPQPWQDTQRTLLEQLSLQRQVLGLLIFLIVAVAALGVANLLFLKVVEKTPEIALLRAMGASRGTVGLVFALEGAILGVGGVALGNLLCYLLGLYLARRPLDLPGELYFLTHLPVEMRLADFLWVSGASLLAVLLSALLPLLRALRVRPGVV
;
A
#
# COMPACT_ATOMS: atom_id res chain seq x y z
N ALA A 1 30.48 -23.63 16.74
CA ALA A 1 31.75 -24.37 16.63
C ALA A 1 32.00 -24.61 15.14
N PHE A 2 33.10 -24.08 14.63
CA PHE A 2 33.57 -24.38 13.27
C PHE A 2 34.44 -25.62 13.34
N THR A 3 34.06 -26.63 12.60
CA THR A 3 34.82 -27.90 12.53
C THR A 3 35.30 -28.08 11.12
N ASP A 4 36.52 -28.64 10.99
CA ASP A 4 37.14 -28.90 9.69
C ASP A 4 36.32 -29.96 8.93
N LEU A 5 36.25 -29.79 7.60
CA LEU A 5 35.46 -30.64 6.69
C LEU A 5 35.87 -32.12 6.78
N GLU A 6 37.19 -32.38 6.98
CA GLU A 6 37.70 -33.75 7.14
C GLU A 6 37.23 -34.40 8.45
N SER A 7 37.08 -33.62 9.54
CA SER A 7 36.58 -34.10 10.81
C SER A 7 35.09 -34.46 10.71
N VAL A 8 34.30 -33.65 9.96
CA VAL A 8 32.87 -33.92 9.70
C VAL A 8 32.75 -35.19 8.82
N LYS A 9 33.57 -35.36 7.81
CA LYS A 9 33.55 -36.56 6.96
C LYS A 9 33.83 -37.82 7.78
N ARG A 10 34.81 -37.75 8.70
CA ARG A 10 35.18 -38.90 9.57
C ARG A 10 34.10 -39.24 10.58
N LEU A 11 33.40 -38.24 11.12
CA LEU A 11 32.35 -38.44 12.14
C LEU A 11 30.98 -38.84 11.54
N SER A 12 30.65 -38.31 10.37
CA SER A 12 29.34 -38.55 9.74
C SER A 12 29.35 -39.71 8.75
N GLY A 13 30.52 -40.15 8.28
CA GLY A 13 30.62 -41.14 7.21
C GLY A 13 30.09 -40.68 5.85
N LEU A 14 29.66 -39.41 5.75
CA LEU A 14 29.07 -38.84 4.57
C LEU A 14 30.15 -38.02 3.81
N GLU A 15 30.25 -38.24 2.52
CA GLU A 15 30.99 -37.32 1.65
C GLU A 15 30.26 -36.00 1.55
N ALA A 16 31.00 -34.85 1.53
CA ALA A 16 30.41 -33.56 1.31
C ALA A 16 29.68 -33.54 -0.06
N GLN A 17 28.36 -33.52 -0.04
CA GLN A 17 27.54 -33.74 -1.23
C GLN A 17 26.93 -32.47 -1.82
N GLY A 18 27.31 -31.29 -1.35
CA GLY A 18 26.68 -30.05 -1.80
C GLY A 18 27.62 -28.88 -1.94
N TYR A 19 27.35 -28.04 -2.92
CA TYR A 19 27.99 -26.75 -3.11
C TYR A 19 26.99 -25.64 -2.77
N GLN A 20 27.36 -24.72 -1.90
CA GLN A 20 26.58 -23.51 -1.65
C GLN A 20 27.00 -22.43 -2.63
N VAL A 21 26.08 -22.06 -3.53
CA VAL A 21 26.30 -21.01 -4.52
C VAL A 21 25.64 -19.71 -4.04
N ARG A 22 26.43 -18.64 -3.94
CA ARG A 22 25.92 -17.31 -3.58
C ARG A 22 25.75 -16.47 -4.84
N LEU A 23 24.52 -16.02 -5.10
CA LEU A 23 24.22 -15.19 -6.26
C LEU A 23 24.27 -13.69 -5.89
N LYS A 24 24.62 -12.84 -6.86
CA LYS A 24 24.51 -11.38 -6.70
C LYS A 24 23.06 -10.92 -6.51
N ASP A 25 22.14 -11.56 -7.23
CA ASP A 25 20.69 -11.37 -7.08
C ASP A 25 20.06 -12.65 -6.50
N PRO A 26 19.67 -12.64 -5.20
CA PRO A 26 19.10 -13.81 -4.53
C PRO A 26 17.76 -14.26 -5.14
N TRP A 27 17.00 -13.36 -5.73
CA TRP A 27 15.67 -13.65 -6.28
C TRP A 27 15.73 -14.53 -7.53
N ARG A 28 16.84 -14.50 -8.26
CA ARG A 28 17.09 -15.35 -9.43
C ARG A 28 17.60 -16.76 -9.08
N ALA A 29 17.67 -17.10 -7.80
CA ALA A 29 18.20 -18.39 -7.36
C ALA A 29 17.46 -19.59 -7.97
N ARG A 30 16.15 -19.50 -8.13
CA ARG A 30 15.33 -20.54 -8.76
C ARG A 30 15.68 -20.72 -10.25
N GLU A 31 15.75 -19.63 -11.00
CA GLU A 31 16.08 -19.64 -12.43
C GLU A 31 17.47 -20.21 -12.69
N VAL A 32 18.46 -19.67 -11.96
CA VAL A 32 19.85 -20.10 -12.09
C VAL A 32 20.03 -21.56 -11.60
N GLY A 33 19.36 -21.92 -10.51
CA GLY A 33 19.40 -23.28 -9.97
C GLY A 33 18.93 -24.30 -11.02
N TRP A 34 17.78 -24.09 -11.63
CA TRP A 34 17.28 -25.00 -12.66
C TRP A 34 18.12 -24.98 -13.94
N ALA A 35 18.75 -23.86 -14.30
CA ALA A 35 19.68 -23.80 -15.42
C ALA A 35 20.97 -24.60 -15.18
N LEU A 36 21.39 -24.74 -13.91
CA LEU A 36 22.55 -25.55 -13.50
C LEU A 36 22.15 -27.01 -13.19
N ALA A 37 20.86 -27.31 -13.17
CA ALA A 37 20.38 -28.66 -12.90
C ALA A 37 20.86 -29.63 -13.97
N GLY A 38 21.42 -30.77 -13.53
CA GLY A 38 21.91 -31.82 -14.40
C GLY A 38 21.74 -33.19 -13.75
N ARG A 39 22.22 -34.24 -14.44
CA ARG A 39 22.09 -35.61 -13.91
C ARG A 39 22.73 -35.86 -12.54
N ARG A 40 23.66 -34.96 -12.10
CA ARG A 40 24.42 -35.10 -10.85
C ARG A 40 24.10 -34.04 -9.80
N PHE A 41 23.37 -32.98 -10.15
CA PHE A 41 23.12 -31.87 -9.24
C PHE A 41 21.61 -31.60 -9.14
N PHE A 42 21.11 -31.63 -7.93
CA PHE A 42 19.73 -31.22 -7.60
C PHE A 42 19.76 -29.84 -6.96
N PRO A 43 19.32 -28.79 -7.69
CA PRO A 43 19.29 -27.45 -7.13
C PRO A 43 18.25 -27.39 -6.01
N GLN A 44 18.62 -26.78 -4.90
CA GLN A 44 17.74 -26.50 -3.78
C GLN A 44 17.72 -24.99 -3.54
N PRO A 45 16.91 -24.23 -4.31
CA PRO A 45 16.79 -22.80 -4.13
C PRO A 45 16.25 -22.47 -2.74
N TRP A 46 16.72 -21.39 -2.14
CA TRP A 46 16.25 -20.95 -0.83
C TRP A 46 14.73 -20.67 -0.79
N GLN A 47 14.14 -20.26 -1.92
CA GLN A 47 12.69 -20.04 -2.06
C GLN A 47 11.89 -21.33 -1.84
N ASP A 48 12.42 -22.48 -2.24
CA ASP A 48 11.74 -23.76 -2.07
C ASP A 48 11.93 -24.27 -0.63
N THR A 49 13.10 -24.04 -0.04
CA THR A 49 13.39 -24.39 1.35
C THR A 49 12.54 -23.56 2.33
N GLN A 50 12.29 -22.30 2.01
CA GLN A 50 11.52 -21.38 2.86
C GLN A 50 10.14 -21.03 2.28
N ARG A 51 9.56 -21.96 1.54
CA ARG A 51 8.28 -21.75 0.86
C ARG A 51 7.16 -21.34 1.83
N THR A 52 7.04 -22.01 2.95
CA THR A 52 6.02 -21.72 3.97
C THR A 52 6.15 -20.27 4.49
N LEU A 53 7.38 -19.83 4.73
CA LEU A 53 7.64 -18.46 5.19
C LEU A 53 7.26 -17.43 4.12
N LEU A 54 7.60 -17.68 2.86
CA LEU A 54 7.22 -16.80 1.74
C LEU A 54 5.70 -16.77 1.54
N GLU A 55 5.02 -17.90 1.67
CA GLU A 55 3.56 -17.98 1.61
C GLU A 55 2.92 -17.18 2.77
N GLN A 56 3.41 -17.31 4.01
CA GLN A 56 2.95 -16.50 5.14
C GLN A 56 3.15 -15.00 4.92
N LEU A 57 4.31 -14.58 4.44
CA LEU A 57 4.59 -13.17 4.12
C LEU A 57 3.66 -12.65 3.02
N SER A 58 3.36 -13.47 2.01
CA SER A 58 2.43 -13.09 0.94
C SER A 58 1.01 -12.91 1.45
N LEU A 59 0.54 -13.81 2.30
CA LEU A 59 -0.77 -13.70 2.96
C LEU A 59 -0.84 -12.46 3.86
N GLN A 60 0.19 -12.22 4.67
CA GLN A 60 0.27 -11.03 5.51
C GLN A 60 0.18 -9.74 4.66
N ARG A 61 0.90 -9.68 3.54
CA ARG A 61 0.85 -8.55 2.62
C ARG A 61 -0.55 -8.35 2.02
N GLN A 62 -1.25 -9.42 1.66
CA GLN A 62 -2.62 -9.36 1.14
C GLN A 62 -3.60 -8.84 2.21
N VAL A 63 -3.49 -9.35 3.45
CA VAL A 63 -4.34 -8.89 4.56
C VAL A 63 -4.10 -7.41 4.86
N LEU A 64 -2.83 -6.97 4.92
CA LEU A 64 -2.50 -5.55 5.10
C LEU A 64 -3.05 -4.69 3.95
N GLY A 65 -2.94 -5.16 2.71
CA GLY A 65 -3.51 -4.49 1.54
C GLY A 65 -5.03 -4.35 1.64
N LEU A 66 -5.72 -5.39 2.08
CA LEU A 66 -7.16 -5.35 2.32
C LEU A 66 -7.54 -4.35 3.43
N LEU A 67 -6.79 -4.33 4.53
CA LEU A 67 -7.01 -3.37 5.61
C LEU A 67 -6.84 -1.92 5.14
N ILE A 68 -5.78 -1.63 4.40
CA ILE A 68 -5.55 -0.30 3.81
C ILE A 68 -6.71 0.07 2.88
N PHE A 69 -7.14 -0.85 2.02
CA PHE A 69 -8.29 -0.63 1.14
C PHE A 69 -9.56 -0.30 1.93
N LEU A 70 -9.87 -1.04 3.00
CA LEU A 70 -11.03 -0.78 3.85
C LEU A 70 -10.96 0.60 4.52
N ILE A 71 -9.79 0.98 5.03
CA ILE A 71 -9.59 2.31 5.65
C ILE A 71 -9.84 3.42 4.60
N VAL A 72 -9.29 3.28 3.39
CA VAL A 72 -9.52 4.24 2.31
C VAL A 72 -11.00 4.29 1.91
N ALA A 73 -11.68 3.14 1.84
CA ALA A 73 -13.10 3.06 1.52
C ALA A 73 -13.96 3.78 2.57
N VAL A 74 -13.70 3.56 3.86
CA VAL A 74 -14.41 4.24 4.95
C VAL A 74 -14.16 5.75 4.91
N ALA A 75 -12.93 6.18 4.68
CA ALA A 75 -12.58 7.59 4.53
C ALA A 75 -13.32 8.22 3.33
N ALA A 76 -13.36 7.53 2.19
CA ALA A 76 -14.10 7.98 1.00
C ALA A 76 -15.61 8.12 1.24
N LEU A 77 -16.21 7.17 1.98
CA LEU A 77 -17.61 7.27 2.40
C LEU A 77 -17.85 8.48 3.33
N GLY A 78 -16.90 8.77 4.23
CA GLY A 78 -16.94 9.96 5.08
C GLY A 78 -16.97 11.25 4.26
N VAL A 79 -16.11 11.37 3.25
CA VAL A 79 -16.11 12.52 2.33
C VAL A 79 -17.41 12.61 1.54
N ALA A 80 -17.92 11.48 1.03
CA ALA A 80 -19.18 11.44 0.32
C ALA A 80 -20.35 11.94 1.19
N ASN A 81 -20.41 11.51 2.45
CA ASN A 81 -21.43 11.92 3.40
C ASN A 81 -21.35 13.43 3.71
N LEU A 82 -20.13 13.93 3.94
CA LEU A 82 -19.89 15.37 4.18
C LEU A 82 -20.34 16.22 2.99
N LEU A 83 -19.96 15.85 1.77
CA LEU A 83 -20.38 16.55 0.57
C LEU A 83 -21.90 16.45 0.35
N PHE A 84 -22.49 15.30 0.66
CA PHE A 84 -23.95 15.11 0.60
C PHE A 84 -24.68 16.06 1.54
N LEU A 85 -24.24 16.16 2.80
CA LEU A 85 -24.84 17.07 3.79
C LEU A 85 -24.73 18.52 3.32
N LYS A 86 -23.59 18.93 2.81
CA LYS A 86 -23.38 20.28 2.25
C LYS A 86 -24.33 20.59 1.07
N VAL A 87 -24.54 19.61 0.17
CA VAL A 87 -25.53 19.79 -0.92
C VAL A 87 -26.94 20.00 -0.38
N VAL A 88 -27.33 19.25 0.66
CA VAL A 88 -28.64 19.40 1.29
C VAL A 88 -28.80 20.78 1.96
N GLU A 89 -27.83 21.18 2.74
CA GLU A 89 -27.79 22.49 3.42
C GLU A 89 -27.81 23.65 2.43
N LYS A 90 -27.09 23.54 1.31
CA LYS A 90 -26.99 24.57 0.29
C LYS A 90 -28.05 24.50 -0.81
N THR A 91 -29.00 23.56 -0.69
CA THR A 91 -30.09 23.43 -1.68
C THR A 91 -30.83 24.73 -1.99
N PRO A 92 -31.26 25.57 -0.99
CA PRO A 92 -31.93 26.82 -1.30
C PRO A 92 -31.04 27.82 -2.04
N GLU A 93 -29.75 27.93 -1.68
CA GLU A 93 -28.82 28.80 -2.38
C GLU A 93 -28.56 28.33 -3.82
N ILE A 94 -28.47 27.00 -4.02
CA ILE A 94 -28.32 26.39 -5.35
C ILE A 94 -29.57 26.70 -6.20
N ALA A 95 -30.78 26.59 -5.62
CA ALA A 95 -32.00 26.90 -6.32
C ALA A 95 -32.08 28.37 -6.75
N LEU A 96 -31.63 29.31 -5.87
CA LEU A 96 -31.57 30.73 -6.17
C LEU A 96 -30.54 31.01 -7.32
N LEU A 97 -29.32 30.47 -7.24
CA LEU A 97 -28.32 30.62 -8.29
C LEU A 97 -28.83 30.10 -9.64
N ARG A 98 -29.56 29.00 -9.63
CA ARG A 98 -30.17 28.43 -10.84
C ARG A 98 -31.30 29.27 -11.39
N ALA A 99 -32.11 29.88 -10.52
CA ALA A 99 -33.15 30.82 -10.93
C ALA A 99 -32.55 32.09 -11.59
N MET A 100 -31.33 32.49 -11.16
CA MET A 100 -30.56 33.59 -11.75
C MET A 100 -29.82 33.17 -13.06
N GLY A 101 -29.97 31.92 -13.53
CA GLY A 101 -29.39 31.46 -14.79
C GLY A 101 -28.11 30.64 -14.67
N ALA A 102 -27.67 30.28 -13.47
CA ALA A 102 -26.51 29.41 -13.31
C ALA A 102 -26.73 28.02 -13.94
N SER A 103 -25.79 27.56 -14.73
CA SER A 103 -25.87 26.25 -15.36
C SER A 103 -25.68 25.12 -14.35
N ARG A 104 -26.23 23.94 -14.68
CA ARG A 104 -26.01 22.73 -13.85
C ARG A 104 -24.52 22.42 -13.72
N GLY A 105 -23.75 22.61 -14.82
CA GLY A 105 -22.32 22.39 -14.84
C GLY A 105 -21.57 23.30 -13.88
N THR A 106 -21.95 24.56 -13.76
CA THR A 106 -21.33 25.53 -12.83
C THR A 106 -21.51 25.07 -11.36
N VAL A 107 -22.74 24.69 -10.99
CA VAL A 107 -23.00 24.16 -9.65
C VAL A 107 -22.23 22.87 -9.39
N GLY A 108 -22.21 21.95 -10.37
CA GLY A 108 -21.44 20.72 -10.26
C GLY A 108 -19.95 20.94 -10.10
N LEU A 109 -19.39 21.91 -10.83
CA LEU A 109 -17.97 22.25 -10.77
C LEU A 109 -17.56 22.73 -9.37
N VAL A 110 -18.39 23.54 -8.70
CA VAL A 110 -18.11 24.02 -7.34
C VAL A 110 -17.96 22.84 -6.37
N PHE A 111 -18.89 21.88 -6.38
CA PHE A 111 -18.80 20.70 -5.50
C PHE A 111 -17.65 19.75 -5.91
N ALA A 112 -17.37 19.64 -7.20
CA ALA A 112 -16.23 18.85 -7.68
C ALA A 112 -14.89 19.45 -7.21
N LEU A 113 -14.74 20.78 -7.29
CA LEU A 113 -13.57 21.49 -6.79
C LEU A 113 -13.43 21.37 -5.28
N GLU A 114 -14.52 21.48 -4.53
CA GLU A 114 -14.52 21.30 -3.09
C GLU A 114 -14.06 19.87 -2.70
N GLY A 115 -14.59 18.86 -3.36
CA GLY A 115 -14.16 17.48 -3.18
C GLY A 115 -12.68 17.27 -3.55
N ALA A 116 -12.23 17.90 -4.63
CA ALA A 116 -10.83 17.85 -5.06
C ALA A 116 -9.90 18.53 -4.04
N ILE A 117 -10.26 19.69 -3.51
CA ILE A 117 -9.47 20.41 -2.49
C ILE A 117 -9.36 19.56 -1.22
N LEU A 118 -10.46 18.97 -0.75
CA LEU A 118 -10.46 18.08 0.41
C LEU A 118 -9.60 16.84 0.16
N GLY A 119 -9.71 16.24 -1.04
CA GLY A 119 -8.95 15.07 -1.42
C GLY A 119 -7.44 15.36 -1.49
N VAL A 120 -7.06 16.40 -2.23
CA VAL A 120 -5.65 16.80 -2.38
C VAL A 120 -5.06 17.23 -1.03
N GLY A 121 -5.78 18.04 -0.27
CA GLY A 121 -5.36 18.49 1.06
C GLY A 121 -5.17 17.31 2.03
N GLY A 122 -6.12 16.37 2.04
CA GLY A 122 -6.03 15.15 2.87
C GLY A 122 -4.85 14.26 2.48
N VAL A 123 -4.64 14.03 1.18
CA VAL A 123 -3.50 13.24 0.68
C VAL A 123 -2.17 13.95 0.99
N ALA A 124 -2.08 15.26 0.81
CA ALA A 124 -0.87 16.02 1.12
C ALA A 124 -0.52 15.94 2.62
N LEU A 125 -1.50 16.15 3.50
CA LEU A 125 -1.32 16.02 4.95
C LEU A 125 -0.97 14.58 5.35
N GLY A 126 -1.63 13.58 4.77
CA GLY A 126 -1.34 12.17 5.02
C GLY A 126 0.09 11.79 4.62
N ASN A 127 0.54 12.23 3.45
CA ASN A 127 1.91 12.02 2.99
C ASN A 127 2.94 12.73 3.87
N LEU A 128 2.66 13.96 4.29
CA LEU A 128 3.53 14.71 5.20
C LEU A 128 3.68 13.98 6.54
N LEU A 129 2.58 13.55 7.13
CA LEU A 129 2.60 12.81 8.40
C LEU A 129 3.33 11.47 8.27
N CYS A 130 3.07 10.74 7.18
CA CYS A 130 3.75 9.48 6.90
C CYS A 130 5.26 9.68 6.73
N TYR A 131 5.67 10.72 6.01
CA TYR A 131 7.08 11.06 5.82
C TYR A 131 7.76 11.44 7.14
N LEU A 132 7.12 12.28 7.97
CA LEU A 132 7.65 12.69 9.28
C LEU A 132 7.78 11.49 10.22
N LEU A 133 6.77 10.60 10.24
CA LEU A 133 6.80 9.38 11.03
C LEU A 133 7.91 8.44 10.57
N GLY A 134 8.05 8.25 9.25
CA GLY A 134 9.13 7.44 8.67
C GLY A 134 10.51 7.98 9.01
N LEU A 135 10.70 9.32 8.95
CA LEU A 135 11.94 9.97 9.33
C LEU A 135 12.25 9.83 10.83
N TYR A 136 11.23 9.91 11.68
CA TYR A 136 11.36 9.69 13.12
C TYR A 136 11.80 8.25 13.43
N LEU A 137 11.15 7.26 12.82
CA LEU A 137 11.49 5.84 12.96
C LEU A 137 12.88 5.50 12.40
N ALA A 138 13.28 6.15 11.30
CA ALA A 138 14.63 5.98 10.75
C ALA A 138 15.72 6.53 11.67
N ARG A 139 15.44 7.61 12.41
CA ARG A 139 16.38 8.22 13.38
C ARG A 139 16.37 7.53 14.75
N ARG A 140 15.25 6.93 15.12
CA ARG A 140 15.09 6.17 16.36
C ARG A 140 14.57 4.77 15.99
N PRO A 141 15.44 3.90 15.48
CA PRO A 141 15.03 2.54 15.16
C PRO A 141 14.50 1.86 16.41
N LEU A 142 13.39 1.17 16.28
CA LEU A 142 12.85 0.34 17.35
C LEU A 142 13.78 -0.86 17.52
N ASP A 143 14.36 -0.96 18.71
CA ASP A 143 15.17 -2.10 19.10
C ASP A 143 14.27 -3.33 19.24
N LEU A 144 14.47 -4.30 18.37
CA LEU A 144 13.79 -5.59 18.47
C LEU A 144 14.63 -6.53 19.38
N PRO A 145 13.98 -7.38 20.20
CA PRO A 145 14.70 -8.40 20.94
C PRO A 145 15.42 -9.29 19.92
N GLY A 146 16.74 -9.07 19.76
CA GLY A 146 17.57 -9.73 18.75
C GLY A 146 17.63 -11.26 18.83
N GLU A 147 17.22 -11.81 19.98
CA GLU A 147 17.12 -13.25 20.18
C GLU A 147 16.04 -13.93 19.33
N LEU A 148 14.99 -13.19 18.92
CA LEU A 148 13.86 -13.75 18.16
C LEU A 148 13.95 -13.52 16.64
N TYR A 149 14.62 -12.45 16.20
CA TYR A 149 14.50 -12.04 14.79
C TYR A 149 15.80 -11.95 14.01
N PHE A 150 16.97 -12.23 14.61
CA PHE A 150 18.30 -12.07 13.99
C PHE A 150 18.55 -10.67 13.40
N LEU A 151 17.67 -9.71 13.67
CA LEU A 151 17.73 -8.32 13.24
C LEU A 151 17.76 -7.43 14.47
N THR A 152 18.78 -6.60 14.56
CA THR A 152 18.95 -5.65 15.68
C THR A 152 18.05 -4.43 15.54
N HIS A 153 17.64 -4.08 14.31
CA HIS A 153 16.85 -2.87 14.01
C HIS A 153 15.82 -3.16 12.93
N LEU A 154 14.67 -2.49 13.03
CA LEU A 154 13.65 -2.52 11.99
C LEU A 154 14.10 -1.66 10.78
N PRO A 155 14.40 -2.26 9.61
CA PRO A 155 14.74 -1.47 8.44
C PRO A 155 13.50 -0.74 7.91
N VAL A 156 13.52 0.60 7.96
CA VAL A 156 12.45 1.43 7.39
C VAL A 156 12.87 1.87 5.99
N GLU A 157 12.27 1.27 4.98
CA GLU A 157 12.45 1.68 3.57
C GLU A 157 11.29 2.57 3.14
N MET A 158 11.58 3.83 2.84
CA MET A 158 10.62 4.76 2.25
C MET A 158 10.77 4.76 0.73
N ARG A 159 9.85 4.11 0.03
CA ARG A 159 9.84 4.07 -1.44
C ARG A 159 8.86 5.10 -2.00
N LEU A 160 9.34 5.98 -2.85
CA LEU A 160 8.50 6.99 -3.50
C LEU A 160 7.32 6.36 -4.28
N ALA A 161 7.53 5.18 -4.86
CA ALA A 161 6.50 4.45 -5.57
C ALA A 161 5.28 4.12 -4.68
N ASP A 162 5.51 3.75 -3.42
CA ASP A 162 4.44 3.41 -2.48
C ASP A 162 3.62 4.65 -2.13
N PHE A 163 4.28 5.81 -1.91
CA PHE A 163 3.59 7.09 -1.72
C PHE A 163 2.72 7.47 -2.92
N LEU A 164 3.24 7.33 -4.14
CA LEU A 164 2.50 7.65 -5.36
C LEU A 164 1.31 6.72 -5.57
N TRP A 165 1.48 5.43 -5.35
CA TRP A 165 0.40 4.45 -5.49
C TRP A 165 -0.74 4.68 -4.50
N VAL A 166 -0.41 4.82 -3.22
CA VAL A 166 -1.41 5.05 -2.16
C VAL A 166 -2.09 6.40 -2.37
N SER A 167 -1.33 7.46 -2.69
CA SER A 167 -1.89 8.78 -2.98
C SER A 167 -2.83 8.76 -4.18
N GLY A 168 -2.44 8.10 -5.27
CA GLY A 168 -3.26 7.95 -6.46
C GLY A 168 -4.56 7.19 -6.18
N ALA A 169 -4.46 6.07 -5.48
CA ALA A 169 -5.63 5.26 -5.10
C ALA A 169 -6.58 6.04 -4.17
N SER A 170 -6.05 6.78 -3.19
CA SER A 170 -6.84 7.59 -2.26
C SER A 170 -7.53 8.75 -2.97
N LEU A 171 -6.84 9.47 -3.86
CA LEU A 171 -7.43 10.53 -4.68
C LEU A 171 -8.54 9.99 -5.58
N LEU A 172 -8.31 8.88 -6.24
CA LEU A 172 -9.32 8.23 -7.08
C LEU A 172 -10.56 7.85 -6.26
N ALA A 173 -10.38 7.25 -5.09
CA ALA A 173 -11.48 6.87 -4.21
C ALA A 173 -12.31 8.08 -3.76
N VAL A 174 -11.64 9.19 -3.37
CA VAL A 174 -12.32 10.45 -2.99
C VAL A 174 -13.08 11.05 -4.17
N LEU A 175 -12.47 11.12 -5.37
CA LEU A 175 -13.14 11.64 -6.56
C LEU A 175 -14.36 10.80 -6.94
N LEU A 176 -14.25 9.47 -6.90
CA LEU A 176 -15.35 8.56 -7.17
C LEU A 176 -16.47 8.72 -6.13
N SER A 177 -16.13 8.87 -4.86
CA SER A 177 -17.11 9.06 -3.78
C SER A 177 -17.87 10.39 -3.89
N ALA A 178 -17.21 11.43 -4.44
CA ALA A 178 -17.85 12.72 -4.69
C ALA A 178 -18.86 12.72 -5.85
N LEU A 179 -18.83 11.70 -6.72
CA LEU A 179 -19.76 11.62 -7.86
C LEU A 179 -21.23 11.50 -7.43
N LEU A 180 -21.52 10.74 -6.37
CA LEU A 180 -22.91 10.56 -5.89
C LEU A 180 -23.56 11.87 -5.43
N PRO A 181 -22.95 12.66 -4.52
CA PRO A 181 -23.50 13.96 -4.13
C PRO A 181 -23.52 14.96 -5.29
N LEU A 182 -22.51 14.92 -6.17
CA LEU A 182 -22.46 15.74 -7.38
C LEU A 182 -23.69 15.48 -8.29
N LEU A 183 -23.99 14.21 -8.58
CA LEU A 183 -25.17 13.85 -9.38
C LEU A 183 -26.49 14.31 -8.75
N ARG A 184 -26.58 14.33 -7.42
CA ARG A 184 -27.76 14.89 -6.72
C ARG A 184 -27.81 16.40 -6.83
N ALA A 185 -26.72 17.13 -6.65
CA ALA A 185 -26.67 18.58 -6.81
C ALA A 185 -27.14 19.01 -8.22
N LEU A 186 -26.77 18.26 -9.25
CA LEU A 186 -27.22 18.49 -10.63
C LEU A 186 -28.70 18.29 -10.86
N ARG A 187 -29.38 17.50 -10.03
CA ARG A 187 -30.87 17.20 -10.13
C ARG A 187 -31.74 18.19 -9.39
N VAL A 188 -31.18 19.11 -8.61
CA VAL A 188 -31.98 20.17 -7.94
C VAL A 188 -32.72 21.01 -8.99
N ARG A 189 -34.06 21.03 -8.91
CA ARG A 189 -34.93 21.81 -9.83
C ARG A 189 -35.20 23.19 -9.23
N PRO A 190 -35.09 24.28 -10.02
CA PRO A 190 -35.61 25.58 -9.57
C PRO A 190 -37.13 25.48 -9.45
N GLY A 191 -37.68 25.79 -8.30
CA GLY A 191 -39.14 25.88 -8.09
C GLY A 191 -39.79 24.86 -7.14
N VAL A 192 -39.00 24.08 -6.40
CA VAL A 192 -39.51 23.23 -5.31
C VAL A 192 -38.82 23.69 -4.01
N VAL A 193 -39.35 24.77 -3.46
CA VAL A 193 -39.15 25.19 -2.07
C VAL A 193 -40.54 25.47 -1.52
#